data_8ea66c14611e5ef176f50a59d31faf81
#
_entry.id   8ea66c14611e5ef176f50a59d31faf81
#
_cell.length_a   1.000
_cell.length_b   1.000
_cell.length_c   1.000
_cell.angle_alpha   90.00
_cell.angle_beta   90.00
_cell.angle_gamma   90.00
#
_symmetry.space_group_name_H-M   'P 1'
#
loop_
_entity.id
_entity.type
_entity.pdbx_description
1 polymer ?
#
loop_
_entity_poly.entity_id
_entity_poly.type
_entity_poly.pdbx_seq_one_letter_code
_entity_poly.pdbx_strand_id
1 'polypeptide(L)'
;MSLIPFEDAPFQRVHWRLVAGATAGYISDGYTLGVVGIALVAAQSQLALTPAWLGALGAGSLAGLFVGALASGPGADRCGRRPIYACNMVAFVGLSLLQVWVDSAAQLLVIRFLLGLVLGTDYVVCKALLAECIPRINRGRALSLMGVAWAVGYALAYGVGFVLESTGHDAWRWILASGAIPALISLPLRVSAPESPLWLMQVGRSEQAQQIIERCLGKGYGLPAPLRGRSGWRELFSTRYRTATLVAAMLFFCLVVPYFAVSTFIPQVMAALHVTGNEVGGLIYVLGLLLGSVAGFLVVDWVPRRLFVIGSFAVTSLALLVSSTASGLSDGLVVLTFAVFSCVLSAAQAQVYVYLPELFPTSIRASGLGIAVAVSRLGAAAGASLLPLCVQHFGVAAALYVCTATLMVGGMVAFLWAPETRFIPM
;
A
#
# COMPACT_ATOMS: atom_id res chain seq x y z
N MET A 1 -12.89 -22.22 36.14
CA MET A 1 -13.48 -21.34 35.11
C MET A 1 -12.62 -21.43 33.85
N SER A 2 -13.18 -21.77 32.71
CA SER A 2 -12.45 -21.76 31.45
C SER A 2 -12.10 -20.30 31.10
N LEU A 3 -10.83 -20.02 30.79
CA LEU A 3 -10.39 -18.69 30.35
C LEU A 3 -11.07 -18.34 29.04
N ILE A 4 -11.48 -17.07 28.90
CA ILE A 4 -12.04 -16.55 27.65
C ILE A 4 -10.88 -16.40 26.65
N PRO A 5 -10.98 -16.84 25.39
CA PRO A 5 -9.96 -16.58 24.39
C PRO A 5 -9.66 -15.07 24.30
N PHE A 6 -8.39 -14.68 24.32
CA PHE A 6 -8.03 -13.27 24.27
C PHE A 6 -8.52 -12.57 22.99
N GLU A 7 -8.76 -13.32 21.92
CA GLU A 7 -9.33 -12.81 20.66
C GLU A 7 -10.78 -12.34 20.79
N ASP A 8 -11.48 -12.74 21.84
CA ASP A 8 -12.86 -12.35 22.14
C ASP A 8 -12.93 -11.27 23.24
N ALA A 9 -11.77 -10.75 23.65
CA ALA A 9 -11.68 -9.68 24.64
C ALA A 9 -12.29 -8.36 24.11
N PRO A 10 -12.82 -7.48 24.99
CA PRO A 10 -13.24 -6.15 24.60
C PRO A 10 -12.02 -5.31 24.17
N PHE A 11 -12.27 -4.30 23.34
CA PHE A 11 -11.22 -3.42 22.85
C PHE A 11 -10.67 -2.56 23.99
N GLN A 12 -9.36 -2.66 24.30
CA GLN A 12 -8.70 -2.04 25.44
C GLN A 12 -7.60 -1.05 25.02
N ARG A 13 -6.98 -0.36 26.01
CA ARG A 13 -5.91 0.62 25.78
C ARG A 13 -4.71 0.08 25.00
N VAL A 14 -4.36 -1.20 25.19
CA VAL A 14 -3.26 -1.84 24.47
C VAL A 14 -3.57 -1.93 22.97
N HIS A 15 -4.81 -2.25 22.61
CA HIS A 15 -5.25 -2.31 21.22
C HIS A 15 -5.23 -0.94 20.55
N TRP A 16 -5.65 0.12 21.26
CA TRP A 16 -5.55 1.50 20.76
C TRP A 16 -4.10 1.90 20.49
N ARG A 17 -3.16 1.56 21.36
CA ARG A 17 -1.72 1.84 21.15
C ARG A 17 -1.16 1.10 19.95
N LEU A 18 -1.53 -0.17 19.78
CA LEU A 18 -1.14 -0.97 18.62
C LEU A 18 -1.68 -0.36 17.32
N VAL A 19 -2.98 -0.03 17.28
CA VAL A 19 -3.60 0.60 16.10
C VAL A 19 -2.98 1.97 15.84
N ALA A 20 -2.75 2.80 16.84
CA ALA A 20 -2.11 4.10 16.68
C ALA A 20 -0.68 3.99 16.13
N GLY A 21 0.14 3.05 16.66
CA GLY A 21 1.49 2.81 16.16
C GLY A 21 1.52 2.28 14.72
N ALA A 22 0.57 1.42 14.38
CA ALA A 22 0.40 0.92 13.02
C ALA A 22 -0.07 2.04 12.06
N THR A 23 -1.07 2.81 12.45
CA THR A 23 -1.59 3.95 11.68
C THR A 23 -0.49 4.97 11.39
N ALA A 24 0.29 5.36 12.42
CA ALA A 24 1.41 6.29 12.26
C ALA A 24 2.49 5.74 11.31
N GLY A 25 2.78 4.43 11.38
CA GLY A 25 3.69 3.79 10.45
C GLY A 25 3.17 3.79 9.01
N TYR A 26 1.90 3.44 8.79
CA TYR A 26 1.31 3.48 7.45
C TYR A 26 1.23 4.90 6.87
N ILE A 27 1.08 5.93 7.71
CA ILE A 27 1.26 7.32 7.30
C ILE A 27 2.69 7.55 6.82
N SER A 28 3.70 7.05 7.53
CA SER A 28 5.12 7.14 7.11
C SER A 28 5.36 6.44 5.77
N ASP A 29 4.75 5.28 5.57
CA ASP A 29 4.86 4.48 4.36
C ASP A 29 4.28 5.22 3.15
N GLY A 30 3.04 5.73 3.27
CA GLY A 30 2.39 6.52 2.24
C GLY A 30 3.15 7.80 1.94
N TYR A 31 3.63 8.49 2.99
CA TYR A 31 4.43 9.70 2.88
C TYR A 31 5.70 9.47 2.06
N THR A 32 6.47 8.44 2.37
CA THR A 32 7.75 8.15 1.68
C THR A 32 7.58 7.78 0.21
N LEU A 33 6.47 7.16 -0.16
CA LEU A 33 6.15 6.92 -1.56
C LEU A 33 5.60 8.18 -2.25
N GLY A 34 4.87 9.02 -1.53
CA GLY A 34 4.29 10.25 -2.05
C GLY A 34 5.31 11.34 -2.39
N VAL A 35 6.34 11.51 -1.57
CA VAL A 35 7.38 12.55 -1.80
C VAL A 35 8.22 12.33 -3.05
N VAL A 36 8.28 11.10 -3.59
CA VAL A 36 9.20 10.73 -4.68
C VAL A 36 8.95 11.56 -5.94
N GLY A 37 7.69 11.65 -6.37
CA GLY A 37 7.33 12.33 -7.61
C GLY A 37 7.79 13.79 -7.62
N ILE A 38 7.55 14.52 -6.53
CA ILE A 38 7.94 15.93 -6.39
C ILE A 38 9.46 16.07 -6.28
N ALA A 39 10.08 15.25 -5.43
CA ALA A 39 11.52 15.31 -5.22
C ALA A 39 12.30 15.00 -6.51
N LEU A 40 11.84 14.04 -7.34
CA LEU A 40 12.50 13.71 -8.59
C LEU A 40 12.40 14.84 -9.64
N VAL A 41 11.32 15.60 -9.66
CA VAL A 41 11.21 16.81 -10.51
C VAL A 41 12.27 17.82 -10.09
N ALA A 42 12.35 18.14 -8.81
CA ALA A 42 13.31 19.12 -8.28
C ALA A 42 14.78 18.65 -8.42
N ALA A 43 15.03 17.33 -8.33
CA ALA A 43 16.36 16.75 -8.47
C ALA A 43 16.83 16.56 -9.92
N GLN A 44 15.92 16.68 -10.91
CA GLN A 44 16.18 16.27 -12.29
C GLN A 44 17.37 16.97 -12.92
N SER A 45 17.49 18.28 -12.73
CA SER A 45 18.61 19.07 -13.28
C SER A 45 19.94 18.80 -12.57
N GLN A 46 19.91 18.62 -11.25
CA GLN A 46 21.12 18.45 -10.43
C GLN A 46 21.76 17.06 -10.60
N LEU A 47 20.93 16.02 -10.65
CA LEU A 47 21.39 14.64 -10.82
C LEU A 47 21.41 14.19 -12.28
N ALA A 48 21.17 15.11 -13.25
CA ALA A 48 21.07 14.82 -14.68
C ALA A 48 20.20 13.59 -14.99
N LEU A 49 19.00 13.54 -14.38
CA LEU A 49 18.12 12.38 -14.46
C LEU A 49 17.52 12.23 -15.85
N THR A 50 17.92 11.16 -16.53
CA THR A 50 17.26 10.72 -17.77
C THR A 50 15.92 10.05 -17.45
N PRO A 51 14.99 9.90 -18.42
CA PRO A 51 13.74 9.15 -18.21
C PRO A 51 13.94 7.71 -17.69
N ALA A 52 15.04 7.07 -18.10
CA ALA A 52 15.43 5.76 -17.55
C ALA A 52 15.75 5.82 -16.04
N TRP A 53 16.49 6.87 -15.60
CA TRP A 53 16.76 7.08 -14.18
C TRP A 53 15.49 7.44 -13.40
N LEU A 54 14.60 8.25 -13.96
CA LEU A 54 13.31 8.56 -13.34
C LEU A 54 12.48 7.29 -13.12
N GLY A 55 12.38 6.45 -14.15
CA GLY A 55 11.72 5.16 -14.06
C GLY A 55 12.35 4.24 -13.01
N ALA A 56 13.68 4.11 -13.01
CA ALA A 56 14.42 3.29 -12.04
C ALA A 56 14.24 3.79 -10.60
N LEU A 57 14.29 5.09 -10.35
CA LEU A 57 14.11 5.69 -9.04
C LEU A 57 12.65 5.57 -8.55
N GLY A 58 11.68 5.76 -9.43
CA GLY A 58 10.26 5.53 -9.13
C GLY A 58 9.97 4.07 -8.78
N ALA A 59 10.57 3.13 -9.51
CA ALA A 59 10.42 1.69 -9.27
C ALA A 59 11.27 1.16 -8.11
N GLY A 60 12.38 1.82 -7.78
CA GLY A 60 13.37 1.31 -6.83
C GLY A 60 12.78 0.95 -5.47
N SER A 61 11.98 1.82 -4.88
CA SER A 61 11.29 1.53 -3.61
C SER A 61 10.26 0.40 -3.74
N LEU A 62 9.58 0.29 -4.88
CA LEU A 62 8.58 -0.76 -5.11
C LEU A 62 9.25 -2.14 -5.30
N ALA A 63 10.40 -2.17 -5.97
CA ALA A 63 11.22 -3.37 -6.08
C ALA A 63 11.77 -3.81 -4.70
N GLY A 64 12.27 -2.86 -3.91
CA GLY A 64 12.68 -3.11 -2.54
C GLY A 64 11.54 -3.64 -1.68
N LEU A 65 10.34 -3.06 -1.81
CA LEU A 65 9.13 -3.48 -1.10
C LEU A 65 8.77 -4.94 -1.41
N PHE A 66 8.88 -5.35 -2.67
CA PHE A 66 8.66 -6.75 -3.06
C PHE A 66 9.64 -7.69 -2.34
N VAL A 67 10.94 -7.38 -2.38
CA VAL A 67 11.98 -8.20 -1.73
C VAL A 67 11.81 -8.21 -0.21
N GLY A 68 11.54 -7.05 0.39
CA GLY A 68 11.31 -6.90 1.84
C GLY A 68 10.12 -7.70 2.32
N ALA A 69 9.00 -7.67 1.58
CA ALA A 69 7.81 -8.46 1.90
C ALA A 69 8.07 -9.97 1.85
N LEU A 70 8.83 -10.44 0.87
CA LEU A 70 9.20 -11.86 0.78
C LEU A 70 10.13 -12.31 1.90
N ALA A 71 11.12 -11.48 2.24
CA ALA A 71 12.13 -11.82 3.25
C ALA A 71 11.58 -11.72 4.69
N SER A 72 10.62 -10.85 4.93
CA SER A 72 10.13 -10.55 6.28
C SER A 72 9.30 -11.66 6.91
N GLY A 73 8.57 -12.46 6.13
CA GLY A 73 7.78 -13.58 6.65
C GLY A 73 8.64 -14.57 7.44
N PRO A 74 9.64 -15.23 6.82
CA PRO A 74 10.54 -16.13 7.51
C PRO A 74 11.35 -15.47 8.63
N GLY A 75 11.71 -14.18 8.47
CA GLY A 75 12.39 -13.39 9.49
C GLY A 75 11.52 -13.19 10.74
N ALA A 76 10.28 -12.78 10.57
CA ALA A 76 9.34 -12.56 11.65
C ALA A 76 8.95 -13.87 12.37
N ASP A 77 8.90 -14.98 11.64
CA ASP A 77 8.62 -16.29 12.22
C ASP A 77 9.75 -16.79 13.12
N ARG A 78 11.01 -16.38 12.86
CA ARG A 78 12.18 -16.75 13.66
C ARG A 78 12.44 -15.81 14.84
N CYS A 79 12.43 -14.50 14.57
CA CYS A 79 12.86 -13.47 15.52
C CYS A 79 11.72 -12.90 16.38
N GLY A 80 10.46 -13.13 16.00
CA GLY A 80 9.29 -12.48 16.58
C GLY A 80 8.85 -11.26 15.79
N ARG A 81 7.63 -10.80 16.08
CA ARG A 81 7.05 -9.65 15.35
C ARG A 81 7.53 -8.32 15.93
N ARG A 82 7.56 -8.21 17.28
CA ARG A 82 7.89 -6.96 17.98
C ARG A 82 9.28 -6.39 17.67
N PRO A 83 10.40 -7.17 17.69
CA PRO A 83 11.73 -6.61 17.41
C PRO A 83 11.80 -6.01 16.02
N ILE A 84 11.29 -6.74 15.01
CA ILE A 84 11.28 -6.28 13.62
C ILE A 84 10.40 -5.03 13.48
N TYR A 85 9.21 -5.02 14.09
CA TYR A 85 8.28 -3.90 14.08
C TYR A 85 8.87 -2.60 14.64
N ALA A 86 9.65 -2.69 15.71
CA ALA A 86 10.32 -1.55 16.33
C ALA A 86 11.57 -1.10 15.54
N CYS A 87 12.50 -2.05 15.24
CA CYS A 87 13.74 -1.75 14.55
C CYS A 87 13.52 -1.21 13.13
N ASN A 88 12.43 -1.62 12.49
CA ASN A 88 12.07 -1.18 11.16
C ASN A 88 11.95 0.34 11.06
N MET A 89 11.32 1.00 12.05
CA MET A 89 11.20 2.46 12.06
C MET A 89 12.54 3.17 12.29
N VAL A 90 13.46 2.58 13.04
CA VAL A 90 14.82 3.13 13.21
C VAL A 90 15.55 3.13 11.87
N ALA A 91 15.50 2.00 11.15
CA ALA A 91 16.09 1.89 9.82
C ALA A 91 15.43 2.88 8.83
N PHE A 92 14.12 3.06 8.93
CA PHE A 92 13.36 3.99 8.11
C PHE A 92 13.82 5.44 8.30
N VAL A 93 13.94 5.88 9.56
CA VAL A 93 14.45 7.22 9.91
C VAL A 93 15.88 7.40 9.38
N GLY A 94 16.77 6.44 9.65
CA GLY A 94 18.17 6.51 9.22
C GLY A 94 18.31 6.63 7.71
N LEU A 95 17.60 5.78 6.95
CA LEU A 95 17.63 5.80 5.49
C LEU A 95 16.97 7.06 4.91
N SER A 96 15.92 7.60 5.54
CA SER A 96 15.29 8.85 5.11
C SER A 96 16.26 10.03 5.27
N LEU A 97 16.93 10.13 6.40
CA LEU A 97 17.94 11.17 6.65
C LEU A 97 19.19 11.01 5.75
N LEU A 98 19.60 9.78 5.46
CA LEU A 98 20.77 9.51 4.60
C LEU A 98 20.63 10.09 3.20
N GLN A 99 19.40 10.32 2.73
CA GLN A 99 19.13 10.93 1.42
C GLN A 99 19.64 12.36 1.30
N VAL A 100 19.92 13.07 2.41
CA VAL A 100 20.48 14.43 2.39
C VAL A 100 21.88 14.45 1.79
N TRP A 101 22.68 13.40 1.99
CA TRP A 101 24.08 13.30 1.56
C TRP A 101 24.27 12.60 0.22
N VAL A 102 23.21 12.45 -0.56
CA VAL A 102 23.27 11.79 -1.88
C VAL A 102 23.77 12.76 -2.93
N ASP A 103 24.76 12.33 -3.73
CA ASP A 103 25.37 13.14 -4.80
C ASP A 103 25.21 12.49 -6.20
N SER A 104 24.61 11.29 -6.28
CA SER A 104 24.40 10.61 -7.56
C SER A 104 23.06 9.86 -7.62
N ALA A 105 22.52 9.71 -8.83
CA ALA A 105 21.31 8.92 -9.08
C ALA A 105 21.44 7.47 -8.60
N ALA A 106 22.62 6.87 -8.74
CA ALA A 106 22.88 5.49 -8.31
C ALA A 106 22.82 5.34 -6.77
N GLN A 107 23.41 6.28 -6.02
CA GLN A 107 23.30 6.30 -4.55
C GLN A 107 21.84 6.46 -4.12
N LEU A 108 21.10 7.37 -4.76
CA LEU A 108 19.68 7.57 -4.48
C LEU A 108 18.89 6.28 -4.74
N LEU A 109 19.16 5.59 -5.85
CA LEU A 109 18.50 4.32 -6.19
C LEU A 109 18.71 3.26 -5.12
N VAL A 110 19.95 3.10 -4.64
CA VAL A 110 20.26 2.14 -3.57
C VAL A 110 19.50 2.46 -2.29
N ILE A 111 19.49 3.73 -1.86
CA ILE A 111 18.78 4.13 -0.64
C ILE A 111 17.27 3.95 -0.82
N ARG A 112 16.70 4.29 -2.00
CA ARG A 112 15.30 4.08 -2.32
C ARG A 112 14.91 2.59 -2.31
N PHE A 113 15.79 1.72 -2.81
CA PHE A 113 15.61 0.28 -2.74
C PHE A 113 15.62 -0.23 -1.29
N LEU A 114 16.56 0.23 -0.46
CA LEU A 114 16.65 -0.13 0.96
C LEU A 114 15.44 0.38 1.75
N LEU A 115 14.99 1.62 1.49
CA LEU A 115 13.72 2.13 2.05
C LEU A 115 12.54 1.26 1.65
N GLY A 116 12.50 0.83 0.38
CA GLY A 116 11.48 -0.10 -0.09
C GLY A 116 11.52 -1.43 0.67
N LEU A 117 12.71 -1.98 0.93
CA LEU A 117 12.87 -3.21 1.70
C LEU A 117 12.29 -3.08 3.12
N VAL A 118 12.58 -1.95 3.78
CA VAL A 118 12.01 -1.59 5.09
C VAL A 118 10.49 -1.47 5.01
N LEU A 119 9.96 -0.78 4.01
CA LEU A 119 8.52 -0.66 3.73
C LEU A 119 7.83 -2.02 3.57
N GLY A 120 8.42 -2.91 2.75
CA GLY A 120 7.88 -4.25 2.51
C GLY A 120 7.84 -5.10 3.77
N THR A 121 8.87 -4.99 4.59
CA THR A 121 8.93 -5.62 5.90
C THR A 121 7.82 -5.09 6.81
N ASP A 122 7.59 -3.78 6.82
CA ASP A 122 6.54 -3.17 7.63
C ASP A 122 5.15 -3.67 7.23
N TYR A 123 4.85 -3.73 5.95
CA TYR A 123 3.56 -4.18 5.45
C TYR A 123 3.19 -5.59 5.89
N VAL A 124 4.16 -6.49 6.01
CA VAL A 124 3.93 -7.87 6.45
C VAL A 124 3.84 -7.95 7.97
N VAL A 125 4.85 -7.42 8.66
CA VAL A 125 4.98 -7.58 10.12
C VAL A 125 3.91 -6.80 10.88
N CYS A 126 3.62 -5.57 10.45
CA CYS A 126 2.58 -4.74 11.06
C CYS A 126 1.20 -5.39 10.94
N LYS A 127 0.82 -5.87 9.74
CA LYS A 127 -0.47 -6.55 9.54
C LYS A 127 -0.56 -7.85 10.32
N ALA A 128 0.53 -8.63 10.37
CA ALA A 128 0.57 -9.86 11.16
C ALA A 128 0.38 -9.55 12.65
N LEU A 129 1.13 -8.58 13.20
CA LEU A 129 1.01 -8.20 14.60
C LEU A 129 -0.40 -7.70 14.96
N LEU A 130 -0.99 -6.85 14.12
CA LEU A 130 -2.37 -6.39 14.30
C LEU A 130 -3.37 -7.54 14.25
N ALA A 131 -3.25 -8.42 13.25
CA ALA A 131 -4.15 -9.56 13.10
C ALA A 131 -4.05 -10.56 14.25
N GLU A 132 -2.86 -10.71 14.85
CA GLU A 132 -2.56 -11.61 15.94
C GLU A 132 -2.88 -11.04 17.34
N CYS A 133 -2.96 -9.69 17.50
CA CYS A 133 -3.17 -9.06 18.80
C CYS A 133 -4.55 -8.40 18.95
N ILE A 134 -5.25 -8.06 17.86
CA ILE A 134 -6.53 -7.34 17.92
C ILE A 134 -7.71 -8.32 17.99
N PRO A 135 -8.74 -8.05 18.83
CA PRO A 135 -9.95 -8.84 18.93
C PRO A 135 -10.62 -9.02 17.56
N ARG A 136 -11.19 -10.21 17.33
CA ARG A 136 -11.78 -10.62 16.04
C ARG A 136 -12.78 -9.61 15.48
N ILE A 137 -13.65 -9.08 16.36
CA ILE A 137 -14.71 -8.14 15.96
C ILE A 137 -14.17 -6.80 15.42
N ASN A 138 -12.99 -6.37 15.86
CA ASN A 138 -12.38 -5.09 15.49
C ASN A 138 -11.26 -5.24 14.45
N ARG A 139 -10.81 -6.46 14.17
CA ARG A 139 -9.65 -6.77 13.33
C ARG A 139 -9.80 -6.22 11.91
N GLY A 140 -10.94 -6.45 11.29
CA GLY A 140 -11.22 -5.95 9.93
C GLY A 140 -11.13 -4.43 9.85
N ARG A 141 -11.77 -3.72 10.79
CA ARG A 141 -11.73 -2.24 10.86
C ARG A 141 -10.31 -1.72 11.08
N ALA A 142 -9.54 -2.34 11.97
CA ALA A 142 -8.17 -1.95 12.23
C ALA A 142 -7.27 -2.12 11.00
N LEU A 143 -7.39 -3.23 10.27
CA LEU A 143 -6.63 -3.48 9.05
C LEU A 143 -7.05 -2.55 7.90
N SER A 144 -8.35 -2.26 7.75
CA SER A 144 -8.85 -1.34 6.72
C SER A 144 -8.40 0.11 6.97
N LEU A 145 -8.28 0.52 8.24
CA LEU A 145 -7.77 1.84 8.62
C LEU A 145 -6.35 2.09 8.09
N MET A 146 -5.55 1.04 7.92
CA MET A 146 -4.20 1.16 7.37
C MET A 146 -4.20 1.71 5.94
N GLY A 147 -5.20 1.37 5.12
CA GLY A 147 -5.34 1.92 3.76
C GLY A 147 -5.62 3.43 3.77
N VAL A 148 -6.50 3.88 4.67
CA VAL A 148 -6.80 5.31 4.85
C VAL A 148 -5.57 6.04 5.37
N ALA A 149 -4.87 5.48 6.38
CA ALA A 149 -3.64 6.04 6.94
C ALA A 149 -2.55 6.23 5.87
N TRP A 150 -2.40 5.24 5.00
CA TRP A 150 -1.47 5.31 3.87
C TRP A 150 -1.82 6.47 2.91
N ALA A 151 -3.10 6.64 2.55
CA ALA A 151 -3.56 7.72 1.68
C ALA A 151 -3.37 9.10 2.33
N VAL A 152 -3.61 9.21 3.66
CA VAL A 152 -3.30 10.43 4.44
C VAL A 152 -1.82 10.76 4.34
N GLY A 153 -0.93 9.78 4.56
CA GLY A 153 0.51 9.97 4.44
C GLY A 153 0.92 10.46 3.05
N TYR A 154 0.35 9.85 2.02
CA TYR A 154 0.60 10.22 0.63
C TYR A 154 0.16 11.67 0.33
N ALA A 155 -1.01 12.07 0.82
CA ALA A 155 -1.52 13.44 0.65
C ALA A 155 -0.66 14.47 1.43
N LEU A 156 -0.27 14.16 2.66
CA LEU A 156 0.63 15.01 3.45
C LEU A 156 1.99 15.19 2.76
N ALA A 157 2.54 14.12 2.18
CA ALA A 157 3.79 14.17 1.43
C ALA A 157 3.72 15.15 0.25
N TYR A 158 2.62 15.12 -0.48
CA TYR A 158 2.41 16.03 -1.61
C TYR A 158 2.34 17.49 -1.13
N GLY A 159 1.58 17.76 -0.06
CA GLY A 159 1.48 19.11 0.51
C GLY A 159 2.82 19.64 1.05
N VAL A 160 3.57 18.81 1.79
CA VAL A 160 4.89 19.19 2.32
C VAL A 160 5.91 19.37 1.18
N GLY A 161 5.88 18.50 0.18
CA GLY A 161 6.74 18.60 -0.99
C GLY A 161 6.53 19.91 -1.73
N PHE A 162 5.28 20.30 -1.95
CA PHE A 162 4.90 21.59 -2.57
C PHE A 162 5.43 22.81 -1.80
N VAL A 163 5.31 22.79 -0.46
CA VAL A 163 5.83 23.89 0.37
C VAL A 163 7.35 23.94 0.35
N LEU A 164 8.02 22.79 0.43
CA LEU A 164 9.49 22.74 0.47
C LEU A 164 10.13 22.99 -0.90
N GLU A 165 9.45 22.74 -2.01
CA GLU A 165 9.99 23.00 -3.37
C GLU A 165 10.40 24.46 -3.55
N SER A 166 9.72 25.41 -2.89
CA SER A 166 10.04 26.82 -2.91
C SER A 166 11.29 27.22 -2.10
N THR A 167 11.88 26.31 -1.32
CA THR A 167 12.96 26.65 -0.36
C THR A 167 14.36 26.75 -1.00
N GLY A 168 14.51 26.40 -2.28
CA GLY A 168 15.76 26.61 -3.02
C GLY A 168 16.30 25.38 -3.75
N HIS A 169 17.56 25.50 -4.20
CA HIS A 169 18.19 24.54 -5.09
C HIS A 169 18.26 23.10 -4.54
N ASP A 170 18.49 22.92 -3.22
CA ASP A 170 18.59 21.60 -2.57
C ASP A 170 17.27 21.12 -1.95
N ALA A 171 16.14 21.70 -2.31
CA ALA A 171 14.82 21.38 -1.78
C ALA A 171 14.52 19.87 -1.84
N TRP A 172 14.88 19.19 -2.93
CA TRP A 172 14.63 17.75 -3.10
C TRP A 172 15.24 16.88 -1.99
N ARG A 173 16.40 17.26 -1.47
CA ARG A 173 17.06 16.55 -0.36
C ARG A 173 16.22 16.62 0.90
N TRP A 174 15.70 17.80 1.22
CA TRP A 174 14.84 18.02 2.38
C TRP A 174 13.46 17.42 2.22
N ILE A 175 12.91 17.44 0.99
CA ILE A 175 11.66 16.76 0.65
C ILE A 175 11.80 15.25 0.93
N LEU A 176 12.87 14.60 0.49
CA LEU A 176 13.11 13.18 0.73
C LEU A 176 13.38 12.88 2.22
N ALA A 177 14.19 13.72 2.88
CA ALA A 177 14.55 13.54 4.29
C ALA A 177 13.36 13.77 5.24
N SER A 178 12.38 14.60 4.85
CA SER A 178 11.17 14.87 5.64
C SER A 178 10.36 13.60 5.96
N GLY A 179 10.54 12.52 5.19
CA GLY A 179 10.01 11.19 5.49
C GLY A 179 10.43 10.63 6.86
N ALA A 180 11.53 11.14 7.44
CA ALA A 180 11.94 10.80 8.80
C ALA A 180 10.94 11.30 9.86
N ILE A 181 10.23 12.39 9.62
CA ILE A 181 9.34 13.03 10.62
C ILE A 181 8.20 12.10 11.05
N PRO A 182 7.33 11.60 10.13
CA PRO A 182 6.26 10.69 10.52
C PRO A 182 6.79 9.37 11.08
N ALA A 183 7.96 8.89 10.64
CA ALA A 183 8.59 7.70 11.18
C ALA A 183 9.06 7.91 12.64
N LEU A 184 9.66 9.06 12.96
CA LEU A 184 10.02 9.43 14.33
C LEU A 184 8.81 9.51 15.25
N ILE A 185 7.68 10.05 14.78
CA ILE A 185 6.42 10.10 15.54
C ILE A 185 5.88 8.70 15.82
N SER A 186 6.01 7.76 14.89
CA SER A 186 5.54 6.39 15.08
C SER A 186 6.41 5.55 16.02
N LEU A 187 7.70 5.85 16.11
CA LEU A 187 8.69 5.05 16.83
C LEU A 187 8.34 4.76 18.30
N PRO A 188 8.00 5.74 19.17
CA PRO A 188 7.68 5.48 20.57
C PRO A 188 6.45 4.59 20.76
N LEU A 189 5.47 4.70 19.86
CA LEU A 189 4.27 3.86 19.89
C LEU A 189 4.61 2.41 19.55
N ARG A 190 5.54 2.19 18.62
CA ARG A 190 5.95 0.85 18.18
C ARG A 190 6.86 0.14 19.17
N VAL A 191 7.79 0.85 19.80
CA VAL A 191 8.67 0.28 20.83
C VAL A 191 7.88 -0.24 22.02
N SER A 192 6.74 0.38 22.34
CA SER A 192 5.87 -0.01 23.45
C SER A 192 4.93 -1.18 23.12
N ALA A 193 4.91 -1.67 21.87
CA ALA A 193 4.03 -2.76 21.43
C ALA A 193 4.40 -4.08 22.14
N PRO A 194 3.40 -4.90 22.55
CA PRO A 194 3.65 -6.24 23.05
C PRO A 194 4.06 -7.19 21.90
N GLU A 195 4.69 -8.32 22.25
CA GLU A 195 4.89 -9.41 21.30
C GLU A 195 3.57 -10.14 21.03
N SER A 196 3.48 -10.81 19.89
CA SER A 196 2.31 -11.61 19.52
C SER A 196 2.14 -12.83 20.42
N PRO A 197 1.01 -12.96 21.15
CA PRO A 197 0.73 -14.15 21.92
C PRO A 197 0.59 -15.42 21.07
N LEU A 198 0.03 -15.29 19.85
CA LEU A 198 -0.12 -16.42 18.92
C LEU A 198 1.23 -16.93 18.42
N TRP A 199 2.16 -16.01 18.12
CA TRP A 199 3.51 -16.41 17.74
C TRP A 199 4.26 -17.09 18.88
N LEU A 200 4.20 -16.55 20.09
CA LEU A 200 4.82 -17.18 21.26
C LEU A 200 4.29 -18.59 21.50
N MET A 201 2.99 -18.81 21.31
CA MET A 201 2.39 -20.15 21.39
C MET A 201 2.96 -21.07 20.30
N GLN A 202 3.12 -20.58 19.05
CA GLN A 202 3.67 -21.38 17.95
C GLN A 202 5.12 -21.81 18.16
N VAL A 203 5.93 -20.99 18.82
CA VAL A 203 7.34 -21.31 19.16
C VAL A 203 7.48 -22.04 20.50
N GLY A 204 6.37 -22.50 21.10
CA GLY A 204 6.39 -23.28 22.35
C GLY A 204 6.56 -22.47 23.62
N ARG A 205 6.47 -21.12 23.56
CA ARG A 205 6.61 -20.22 24.72
C ARG A 205 5.25 -19.80 25.29
N SER A 206 4.36 -20.79 25.53
CA SER A 206 2.97 -20.54 25.96
C SER A 206 2.87 -19.82 27.30
N GLU A 207 3.79 -20.04 28.24
CA GLU A 207 3.82 -19.30 29.52
C GLU A 207 4.06 -17.82 29.33
N GLN A 208 5.01 -17.44 28.46
CA GLN A 208 5.27 -16.04 28.13
C GLN A 208 4.08 -15.40 27.41
N ALA A 209 3.41 -16.15 26.53
CA ALA A 209 2.20 -15.70 25.85
C ALA A 209 1.09 -15.40 26.87
N GLN A 210 0.88 -16.30 27.84
CA GLN A 210 -0.12 -16.13 28.89
C GLN A 210 0.21 -14.91 29.79
N GLN A 211 1.47 -14.71 30.16
CA GLN A 211 1.92 -13.54 30.93
C GLN A 211 1.64 -12.21 30.19
N ILE A 212 1.85 -12.18 28.87
CA ILE A 212 1.54 -11.00 28.05
C ILE A 212 0.03 -10.74 28.04
N ILE A 213 -0.79 -11.78 27.85
CA ILE A 213 -2.26 -11.67 27.89
C ILE A 213 -2.71 -11.11 29.24
N GLU A 214 -2.24 -11.70 30.35
CA GLU A 214 -2.60 -11.25 31.68
C GLU A 214 -2.17 -9.82 31.99
N ARG A 215 -0.98 -9.43 31.54
CA ARG A 215 -0.46 -8.06 31.69
C ARG A 215 -1.26 -7.05 30.86
N CYS A 216 -1.70 -7.42 29.67
CA CYS A 216 -2.36 -6.53 28.73
C CYS A 216 -3.88 -6.48 28.91
N LEU A 217 -4.52 -7.62 29.23
CA LEU A 217 -5.96 -7.79 29.20
C LEU A 217 -6.54 -8.18 30.58
N GLY A 218 -5.71 -8.74 31.48
CA GLY A 218 -6.13 -9.21 32.80
C GLY A 218 -6.23 -10.75 32.89
N LYS A 219 -6.42 -11.26 34.12
CA LYS A 219 -6.37 -12.71 34.45
C LYS A 219 -7.53 -13.54 33.92
N GLY A 220 -8.56 -12.95 33.31
CA GLY A 220 -9.74 -13.69 32.81
C GLY A 220 -9.56 -14.23 31.38
N TYR A 221 -8.45 -13.90 30.71
CA TYR A 221 -8.22 -14.25 29.32
C TYR A 221 -7.07 -15.23 29.15
N GLY A 222 -7.16 -16.08 28.10
CA GLY A 222 -6.15 -17.08 27.80
C GLY A 222 -5.94 -17.32 26.32
N LEU A 223 -5.01 -18.21 26.02
CA LEU A 223 -4.69 -18.61 24.64
C LEU A 223 -5.87 -19.38 24.01
N PRO A 224 -6.12 -19.19 22.72
CA PRO A 224 -7.11 -19.99 21.99
C PRO A 224 -6.61 -21.44 21.80
N ALA A 225 -7.54 -22.33 21.46
CA ALA A 225 -7.18 -23.69 21.08
C ALA A 225 -6.25 -23.68 19.84
N PRO A 226 -5.24 -24.56 19.78
CA PRO A 226 -4.32 -24.61 18.66
C PRO A 226 -5.06 -24.93 17.35
N LEU A 227 -4.90 -24.07 16.34
CA LEU A 227 -5.47 -24.29 15.01
C LEU A 227 -4.77 -25.48 14.34
N ARG A 228 -5.50 -26.54 14.04
CA ARG A 228 -5.02 -27.68 13.24
C ARG A 228 -5.21 -27.38 11.76
N GLY A 229 -4.12 -27.40 11.00
CA GLY A 229 -4.13 -27.43 9.54
C GLY A 229 -3.19 -26.43 8.90
N ARG A 230 -2.03 -26.90 8.43
CA ARG A 230 -1.23 -26.23 7.41
C ARG A 230 -1.66 -26.74 6.04
N SER A 231 -2.41 -25.97 5.27
CA SER A 231 -2.58 -26.25 3.84
C SER A 231 -1.43 -25.59 3.06
N GLY A 232 -0.87 -26.33 2.10
CA GLY A 232 0.32 -25.89 1.39
C GLY A 232 -0.01 -24.98 0.17
N TRP A 233 0.96 -24.21 -0.27
CA TRP A 233 0.94 -23.35 -1.47
C TRP A 233 0.44 -24.08 -2.74
N ARG A 234 0.65 -25.39 -2.82
CA ARG A 234 0.22 -26.21 -3.98
C ARG A 234 -1.29 -26.23 -4.17
N GLU A 235 -2.07 -26.06 -3.10
CA GLU A 235 -3.53 -26.06 -3.15
C GLU A 235 -4.09 -24.85 -3.95
N LEU A 236 -3.40 -23.72 -3.94
CA LEU A 236 -3.78 -22.52 -4.71
C LEU A 236 -3.78 -22.75 -6.23
N PHE A 237 -2.97 -23.66 -6.71
CA PHE A 237 -2.85 -24.01 -8.13
C PHE A 237 -3.70 -25.23 -8.52
N SER A 238 -4.46 -25.80 -7.57
CA SER A 238 -5.41 -26.87 -7.84
C SER A 238 -6.53 -26.39 -8.75
N THR A 239 -7.19 -27.31 -9.43
CA THR A 239 -8.36 -27.01 -10.31
C THR A 239 -9.46 -26.26 -9.58
N ARG A 240 -9.57 -26.47 -8.26
CA ARG A 240 -10.59 -25.83 -7.41
C ARG A 240 -10.33 -24.34 -7.18
N TYR A 241 -9.06 -23.94 -6.95
CA TYR A 241 -8.71 -22.57 -6.53
C TYR A 241 -7.91 -21.77 -7.56
N ARG A 242 -7.46 -22.38 -8.66
CA ARG A 242 -6.66 -21.70 -9.70
C ARG A 242 -7.35 -20.46 -10.26
N THR A 243 -8.66 -20.52 -10.47
CA THR A 243 -9.44 -19.38 -10.99
C THR A 243 -9.51 -18.25 -9.95
N ALA A 244 -9.77 -18.56 -8.69
CA ALA A 244 -9.76 -17.57 -7.61
C ALA A 244 -8.38 -16.92 -7.46
N THR A 245 -7.29 -17.70 -7.54
CA THR A 245 -5.91 -17.21 -7.48
C THR A 245 -5.59 -16.29 -8.66
N LEU A 246 -5.99 -16.68 -9.88
CA LEU A 246 -5.80 -15.86 -11.09
C LEU A 246 -6.59 -14.55 -11.00
N VAL A 247 -7.86 -14.62 -10.60
CA VAL A 247 -8.72 -13.43 -10.41
C VAL A 247 -8.09 -12.48 -9.37
N ALA A 248 -7.70 -13.01 -8.20
CA ALA A 248 -7.08 -12.21 -7.15
C ALA A 248 -5.79 -11.51 -7.64
N ALA A 249 -4.91 -12.26 -8.30
CA ALA A 249 -3.65 -11.73 -8.82
C ALA A 249 -3.86 -10.69 -9.91
N MET A 250 -4.72 -10.97 -10.90
CA MET A 250 -4.98 -10.08 -12.04
C MET A 250 -5.72 -8.81 -11.65
N LEU A 251 -6.74 -8.90 -10.79
CA LEU A 251 -7.46 -7.71 -10.33
C LEU A 251 -6.51 -6.76 -9.60
N PHE A 252 -5.68 -7.29 -8.71
CA PHE A 252 -4.77 -6.45 -7.96
C PHE A 252 -3.61 -5.90 -8.83
N PHE A 253 -3.08 -6.70 -9.75
CA PHE A 253 -2.08 -6.26 -10.74
C PHE A 253 -2.63 -5.12 -11.60
N CYS A 254 -3.77 -5.33 -12.26
CA CYS A 254 -4.36 -4.36 -13.17
C CYS A 254 -4.78 -3.04 -12.50
N LEU A 255 -5.13 -3.09 -11.21
CA LEU A 255 -5.43 -1.90 -10.42
C LEU A 255 -4.16 -1.12 -10.06
N VAL A 256 -3.10 -1.82 -9.68
CA VAL A 256 -1.89 -1.24 -9.09
C VAL A 256 -0.94 -0.68 -10.15
N VAL A 257 -0.90 -1.26 -11.36
CA VAL A 257 -0.08 -0.73 -12.47
C VAL A 257 -0.41 0.75 -12.75
N PRO A 258 -1.63 1.14 -13.14
CA PRO A 258 -1.95 2.54 -13.41
C PRO A 258 -1.91 3.40 -12.14
N TYR A 259 -2.22 2.82 -10.97
CA TYR A 259 -2.11 3.53 -9.70
C TYR A 259 -0.71 4.10 -9.49
N PHE A 260 0.33 3.26 -9.48
CA PHE A 260 1.69 3.69 -9.23
C PHE A 260 2.34 4.39 -10.44
N ALA A 261 1.97 4.02 -11.67
CA ALA A 261 2.43 4.73 -12.87
C ALA A 261 2.02 6.20 -12.81
N VAL A 262 0.75 6.49 -12.65
CA VAL A 262 0.23 7.87 -12.65
C VAL A 262 0.58 8.60 -11.35
N SER A 263 0.33 8.02 -10.16
CA SER A 263 0.52 8.72 -8.89
C SER A 263 1.97 9.09 -8.60
N THR A 264 2.94 8.26 -9.02
CA THR A 264 4.36 8.55 -8.81
C THR A 264 4.82 9.75 -9.66
N PHE A 265 4.25 9.91 -10.86
CA PHE A 265 4.68 10.91 -11.82
C PHE A 265 3.58 11.92 -12.17
N ILE A 266 2.62 12.16 -11.24
CA ILE A 266 1.50 13.08 -11.50
C ILE A 266 1.95 14.49 -11.91
N PRO A 267 3.00 15.12 -11.33
CA PRO A 267 3.46 16.42 -11.79
C PRO A 267 3.94 16.39 -13.24
N GLN A 268 4.70 15.36 -13.62
CA GLN A 268 5.20 15.18 -15.00
C GLN A 268 4.06 14.90 -15.98
N VAL A 269 3.06 14.13 -15.57
CA VAL A 269 1.88 13.83 -16.41
C VAL A 269 1.06 15.10 -16.66
N MET A 270 0.83 15.92 -15.63
CA MET A 270 0.11 17.18 -15.75
C MET A 270 0.87 18.18 -16.65
N ALA A 271 2.19 18.28 -16.47
CA ALA A 271 3.04 19.12 -17.32
C ALA A 271 3.04 18.65 -18.78
N ALA A 272 3.11 17.35 -19.02
CA ALA A 272 3.09 16.78 -20.37
C ALA A 272 1.72 16.92 -21.08
N LEU A 273 0.65 17.09 -20.33
CA LEU A 273 -0.69 17.42 -20.85
C LEU A 273 -0.90 18.93 -21.03
N HIS A 274 0.12 19.76 -20.76
CA HIS A 274 0.08 21.22 -20.85
C HIS A 274 -0.99 21.87 -19.96
N VAL A 275 -1.35 21.24 -18.83
CA VAL A 275 -2.34 21.78 -17.88
C VAL A 275 -1.76 23.01 -17.20
N THR A 276 -2.42 24.16 -17.35
CA THR A 276 -2.06 25.39 -16.62
C THR A 276 -2.37 25.21 -15.14
N GLY A 277 -1.38 25.48 -14.26
CA GLY A 277 -1.52 25.19 -12.83
C GLY A 277 -1.40 23.69 -12.51
N ASN A 278 -0.44 23.02 -13.13
CA ASN A 278 -0.12 21.58 -12.94
C ASN A 278 -0.01 21.15 -11.47
N GLU A 279 0.44 22.05 -10.59
CA GLU A 279 0.55 21.84 -9.14
C GLU A 279 -0.82 21.68 -8.48
N VAL A 280 -1.78 22.54 -8.85
CA VAL A 280 -3.16 22.46 -8.36
C VAL A 280 -3.84 21.19 -8.89
N GLY A 281 -3.61 20.84 -10.16
CA GLY A 281 -4.10 19.60 -10.76
C GLY A 281 -3.58 18.36 -10.01
N GLY A 282 -2.29 18.37 -9.67
CA GLY A 282 -1.67 17.33 -8.85
C GLY A 282 -2.24 17.23 -7.44
N LEU A 283 -2.48 18.36 -6.78
CA LEU A 283 -3.12 18.39 -5.46
C LEU A 283 -4.55 17.82 -5.51
N ILE A 284 -5.34 18.21 -6.50
CA ILE A 284 -6.71 17.69 -6.71
C ILE A 284 -6.68 16.18 -6.92
N TYR A 285 -5.72 15.67 -7.72
CA TYR A 285 -5.52 14.24 -7.90
C TYR A 285 -5.27 13.51 -6.56
N VAL A 286 -4.37 14.03 -5.74
CA VAL A 286 -3.99 13.42 -4.45
C VAL A 286 -5.13 13.50 -3.45
N LEU A 287 -5.87 14.61 -3.42
CA LEU A 287 -7.10 14.72 -2.62
C LEU A 287 -8.16 13.71 -3.09
N GLY A 288 -8.26 13.47 -4.40
CA GLY A 288 -9.10 12.41 -4.96
C GLY A 288 -8.72 11.02 -4.42
N LEU A 289 -7.42 10.69 -4.34
CA LEU A 289 -6.96 9.43 -3.73
C LEU A 289 -7.40 9.31 -2.27
N LEU A 290 -7.26 10.38 -1.49
CA LEU A 290 -7.65 10.39 -0.08
C LEU A 290 -9.16 10.23 0.08
N LEU A 291 -9.96 11.03 -0.62
CA LEU A 291 -11.42 10.97 -0.59
C LEU A 291 -11.93 9.60 -1.05
N GLY A 292 -11.32 9.05 -2.11
CA GLY A 292 -11.65 7.72 -2.61
C GLY A 292 -11.36 6.61 -1.60
N SER A 293 -10.23 6.66 -0.89
CA SER A 293 -9.92 5.67 0.13
C SER A 293 -10.93 5.68 1.29
N VAL A 294 -11.33 6.87 1.73
CA VAL A 294 -12.37 7.05 2.76
C VAL A 294 -13.74 6.58 2.25
N ALA A 295 -14.13 7.01 1.04
CA ALA A 295 -15.40 6.60 0.44
C ALA A 295 -15.47 5.07 0.25
N GLY A 296 -14.39 4.45 -0.25
CA GLY A 296 -14.30 3.00 -0.39
C GLY A 296 -14.45 2.27 0.93
N PHE A 297 -13.83 2.77 2.00
CA PHE A 297 -13.97 2.23 3.36
C PHE A 297 -15.42 2.33 3.87
N LEU A 298 -16.11 3.45 3.62
CA LEU A 298 -17.48 3.65 4.08
C LEU A 298 -18.51 2.85 3.28
N VAL A 299 -18.29 2.68 1.97
CA VAL A 299 -19.26 2.06 1.04
C VAL A 299 -19.07 0.55 0.94
N VAL A 300 -17.95 0.03 1.43
CA VAL A 300 -17.54 -1.37 1.28
C VAL A 300 -18.65 -2.38 1.64
N ASP A 301 -19.41 -2.11 2.68
CA ASP A 301 -20.45 -3.04 3.16
C ASP A 301 -21.82 -2.86 2.47
N TRP A 302 -22.01 -1.81 1.66
CA TRP A 302 -23.31 -1.43 1.10
C TRP A 302 -23.51 -1.94 -0.34
N VAL A 303 -22.43 -2.06 -1.11
CA VAL A 303 -22.47 -2.42 -2.52
C VAL A 303 -22.00 -3.88 -2.73
N PRO A 304 -22.66 -4.66 -3.64
CA PRO A 304 -22.16 -5.98 -4.04
C PRO A 304 -20.71 -5.91 -4.54
N ARG A 305 -19.86 -6.82 -4.04
CA ARG A 305 -18.40 -6.80 -4.29
C ARG A 305 -18.09 -6.80 -5.79
N ARG A 306 -18.69 -7.74 -6.52
CA ARG A 306 -18.48 -7.90 -7.96
C ARG A 306 -18.86 -6.65 -8.76
N LEU A 307 -20.05 -6.09 -8.48
CA LEU A 307 -20.55 -4.91 -9.18
C LEU A 307 -19.64 -3.69 -8.93
N PHE A 308 -19.19 -3.51 -7.69
CA PHE A 308 -18.30 -2.41 -7.33
C PHE A 308 -16.97 -2.50 -8.07
N VAL A 309 -16.33 -3.68 -8.11
CA VAL A 309 -15.06 -3.90 -8.80
C VAL A 309 -15.21 -3.66 -10.30
N ILE A 310 -16.21 -4.25 -10.96
CA ILE A 310 -16.47 -4.04 -12.40
C ILE A 310 -16.72 -2.56 -12.72
N GLY A 311 -17.62 -1.92 -11.95
CA GLY A 311 -17.92 -0.50 -12.11
C GLY A 311 -16.71 0.41 -11.92
N SER A 312 -15.87 0.11 -10.94
CA SER A 312 -14.64 0.87 -10.68
C SER A 312 -13.65 0.77 -11.85
N PHE A 313 -13.42 -0.45 -12.39
CA PHE A 313 -12.59 -0.63 -13.58
C PHE A 313 -13.15 0.09 -14.80
N ALA A 314 -14.46 0.07 -15.01
CA ALA A 314 -15.11 0.76 -16.12
C ALA A 314 -14.96 2.29 -16.01
N VAL A 315 -15.26 2.87 -14.85
CA VAL A 315 -15.14 4.32 -14.62
C VAL A 315 -13.70 4.79 -14.71
N THR A 316 -12.76 4.08 -14.11
CA THR A 316 -11.34 4.45 -14.17
C THR A 316 -10.76 4.34 -15.58
N SER A 317 -11.13 3.30 -16.34
CA SER A 317 -10.75 3.14 -17.75
C SER A 317 -11.29 4.29 -18.59
N LEU A 318 -12.57 4.64 -18.42
CA LEU A 318 -13.20 5.73 -19.16
C LEU A 318 -12.55 7.09 -18.83
N ALA A 319 -12.29 7.36 -17.55
CA ALA A 319 -11.63 8.60 -17.12
C ALA A 319 -10.24 8.76 -17.75
N LEU A 320 -9.40 7.72 -17.74
CA LEU A 320 -8.09 7.75 -18.41
C LEU A 320 -8.20 7.81 -19.93
N LEU A 321 -9.17 7.15 -20.53
CA LEU A 321 -9.42 7.23 -21.97
C LEU A 321 -9.75 8.65 -22.40
N VAL A 322 -10.62 9.33 -21.66
CA VAL A 322 -10.95 10.75 -21.92
C VAL A 322 -9.69 11.62 -21.75
N SER A 323 -8.92 11.42 -20.69
CA SER A 323 -7.66 12.16 -20.46
C SER A 323 -6.61 11.91 -21.57
N SER A 324 -6.56 10.70 -22.16
CA SER A 324 -5.62 10.38 -23.23
C SER A 324 -5.94 11.07 -24.56
N THR A 325 -7.21 11.46 -24.76
CA THR A 325 -7.67 12.23 -25.94
C THR A 325 -7.64 13.75 -25.71
N ALA A 326 -6.86 14.21 -24.71
CA ALA A 326 -6.86 15.59 -24.19
C ALA A 326 -6.49 16.68 -25.19
N SER A 327 -5.97 16.36 -26.39
CA SER A 327 -5.73 17.33 -27.44
C SER A 327 -7.05 18.02 -27.86
N GLY A 328 -7.34 19.18 -27.24
CA GLY A 328 -8.57 19.96 -27.47
C GLY A 328 -9.55 20.01 -26.30
N LEU A 329 -9.25 19.34 -25.18
CA LEU A 329 -10.03 19.46 -23.93
C LEU A 329 -9.57 20.69 -23.12
N SER A 330 -10.49 21.26 -22.34
CA SER A 330 -10.13 22.30 -21.36
C SER A 330 -9.35 21.69 -20.19
N ASP A 331 -8.40 22.47 -19.63
CA ASP A 331 -7.61 22.06 -18.45
C ASP A 331 -8.49 21.57 -17.31
N GLY A 332 -9.62 22.25 -17.06
CA GLY A 332 -10.58 21.85 -16.02
C GLY A 332 -11.16 20.46 -16.24
N LEU A 333 -11.42 20.06 -17.49
CA LEU A 333 -11.93 18.73 -17.79
C LEU A 333 -10.86 17.66 -17.61
N VAL A 334 -9.61 17.94 -17.97
CA VAL A 334 -8.47 17.03 -17.72
C VAL A 334 -8.29 16.82 -16.22
N VAL A 335 -8.26 17.89 -15.43
CA VAL A 335 -8.14 17.80 -13.97
C VAL A 335 -9.31 17.03 -13.35
N LEU A 336 -10.53 17.27 -13.82
CA LEU A 336 -11.72 16.56 -13.35
C LEU A 336 -11.64 15.05 -13.65
N THR A 337 -11.22 14.65 -14.85
CA THR A 337 -11.09 13.23 -15.19
C THR A 337 -10.01 12.55 -14.36
N PHE A 338 -8.90 13.20 -14.06
CA PHE A 338 -7.88 12.68 -13.15
C PHE A 338 -8.38 12.63 -11.69
N ALA A 339 -9.19 13.58 -11.24
CA ALA A 339 -9.82 13.54 -9.91
C ALA A 339 -10.79 12.35 -9.78
N VAL A 340 -11.63 12.14 -10.79
CA VAL A 340 -12.54 10.96 -10.83
C VAL A 340 -11.74 9.67 -10.89
N PHE A 341 -10.72 9.60 -11.74
CA PHE A 341 -9.82 8.44 -11.83
C PHE A 341 -9.20 8.11 -10.47
N SER A 342 -8.57 9.10 -9.81
CA SER A 342 -7.90 8.89 -8.53
C SER A 342 -8.86 8.48 -7.41
N CYS A 343 -10.03 9.12 -7.33
CA CYS A 343 -11.04 8.83 -6.33
C CYS A 343 -11.59 7.40 -6.48
N VAL A 344 -12.02 7.02 -7.68
CA VAL A 344 -12.60 5.70 -7.92
C VAL A 344 -11.54 4.61 -7.84
N LEU A 345 -10.32 4.86 -8.31
CA LEU A 345 -9.21 3.93 -8.22
C LEU A 345 -8.83 3.61 -6.76
N SER A 346 -8.78 4.64 -5.91
CA SER A 346 -8.48 4.48 -4.49
C SER A 346 -9.61 3.78 -3.73
N ALA A 347 -10.87 4.08 -4.09
CA ALA A 347 -12.02 3.35 -3.56
C ALA A 347 -12.01 1.86 -3.97
N ALA A 348 -11.66 1.57 -5.22
CA ALA A 348 -11.49 0.20 -5.70
C ALA A 348 -10.39 -0.56 -4.95
N GLN A 349 -9.29 0.12 -4.62
CA GLN A 349 -8.20 -0.47 -3.84
C GLN A 349 -8.64 -0.84 -2.42
N ALA A 350 -9.43 0.02 -1.76
CA ALA A 350 -10.02 -0.29 -0.45
C ALA A 350 -10.94 -1.53 -0.54
N GLN A 351 -11.74 -1.64 -1.58
CA GLN A 351 -12.61 -2.78 -1.82
C GLN A 351 -11.84 -4.07 -2.09
N VAL A 352 -10.76 -4.02 -2.87
CA VAL A 352 -9.92 -5.18 -3.19
C VAL A 352 -9.29 -5.77 -1.92
N TYR A 353 -8.92 -4.96 -0.94
CA TYR A 353 -8.42 -5.45 0.35
C TYR A 353 -9.44 -6.28 1.14
N VAL A 354 -10.72 -6.08 0.94
CA VAL A 354 -11.80 -6.87 1.56
C VAL A 354 -12.17 -8.06 0.67
N TYR A 355 -12.28 -7.85 -0.63
CA TYR A 355 -12.71 -8.85 -1.60
C TYR A 355 -11.72 -10.01 -1.76
N LEU A 356 -10.40 -9.73 -1.84
CA LEU A 356 -9.41 -10.79 -2.05
C LEU A 356 -9.40 -11.86 -0.93
N PRO A 357 -9.47 -11.53 0.37
CA PRO A 357 -9.60 -12.53 1.42
C PRO A 357 -10.84 -13.40 1.31
N GLU A 358 -11.95 -12.84 0.80
CA GLU A 358 -13.23 -13.55 0.63
C GLU A 358 -13.19 -14.62 -0.47
N LEU A 359 -12.24 -14.52 -1.42
CA LEU A 359 -12.06 -15.51 -2.49
C LEU A 359 -11.46 -16.84 -2.02
N PHE A 360 -10.89 -16.88 -0.81
CA PHE A 360 -10.16 -18.04 -0.30
C PHE A 360 -10.71 -18.53 1.03
N PRO A 361 -10.83 -19.88 1.22
CA PRO A 361 -11.12 -20.43 2.54
C PRO A 361 -10.00 -20.12 3.52
N THR A 362 -10.32 -20.11 4.82
CA THR A 362 -9.38 -19.74 5.89
C THR A 362 -8.06 -20.49 5.85
N SER A 363 -8.07 -21.76 5.41
CA SER A 363 -6.88 -22.63 5.37
C SER A 363 -5.79 -22.15 4.39
N ILE A 364 -6.17 -21.51 3.27
CA ILE A 364 -5.24 -21.04 2.22
C ILE A 364 -5.30 -19.53 1.99
N ARG A 365 -6.12 -18.81 2.75
CA ARG A 365 -6.37 -17.37 2.59
C ARG A 365 -5.08 -16.54 2.63
N ALA A 366 -4.21 -16.79 3.62
CA ALA A 366 -2.96 -16.06 3.75
C ALA A 366 -2.02 -16.26 2.55
N SER A 367 -1.94 -17.49 2.04
CA SER A 367 -1.13 -17.82 0.87
C SER A 367 -1.69 -17.21 -0.41
N GLY A 368 -3.02 -17.22 -0.59
CA GLY A 368 -3.70 -16.62 -1.74
C GLY A 368 -3.51 -15.09 -1.79
N LEU A 369 -3.67 -14.44 -0.63
CA LEU A 369 -3.38 -13.01 -0.48
C LEU A 369 -1.91 -12.70 -0.76
N GLY A 370 -0.98 -13.53 -0.27
CA GLY A 370 0.45 -13.36 -0.48
C GLY A 370 0.80 -13.35 -1.96
N ILE A 371 0.24 -14.28 -2.76
CA ILE A 371 0.44 -14.30 -4.23
C ILE A 371 -0.13 -13.03 -4.87
N ALA A 372 -1.36 -12.65 -4.54
CA ALA A 372 -1.99 -11.48 -5.13
C ALA A 372 -1.19 -10.20 -4.83
N VAL A 373 -0.74 -10.03 -3.59
CA VAL A 373 0.12 -8.91 -3.19
C VAL A 373 1.46 -8.94 -3.92
N ALA A 374 2.15 -10.09 -4.00
CA ALA A 374 3.43 -10.21 -4.69
C ALA A 374 3.31 -9.83 -6.17
N VAL A 375 2.30 -10.38 -6.88
CA VAL A 375 2.05 -10.05 -8.28
C VAL A 375 1.73 -8.55 -8.45
N SER A 376 0.95 -7.95 -7.55
CA SER A 376 0.66 -6.51 -7.60
C SER A 376 1.91 -5.65 -7.44
N ARG A 377 2.89 -6.05 -6.63
CA ARG A 377 4.15 -5.29 -6.46
C ARG A 377 5.02 -5.31 -7.72
N LEU A 378 5.02 -6.42 -8.46
CA LEU A 378 5.65 -6.46 -9.79
C LEU A 378 4.94 -5.49 -10.75
N GLY A 379 3.61 -5.46 -10.72
CA GLY A 379 2.82 -4.49 -11.50
C GLY A 379 3.13 -3.04 -11.13
N ALA A 380 3.22 -2.74 -9.83
CA ALA A 380 3.58 -1.40 -9.34
C ALA A 380 4.96 -0.95 -9.85
N ALA A 381 5.97 -1.82 -9.72
CA ALA A 381 7.33 -1.53 -10.18
C ALA A 381 7.37 -1.36 -11.71
N ALA A 382 6.70 -2.24 -12.47
CA ALA A 382 6.60 -2.13 -13.93
C ALA A 382 5.91 -0.82 -14.36
N GLY A 383 4.78 -0.48 -13.76
CA GLY A 383 4.06 0.77 -14.04
C GLY A 383 4.92 2.01 -13.80
N ALA A 384 5.57 2.08 -12.63
CA ALA A 384 6.43 3.21 -12.29
C ALA A 384 7.70 3.28 -13.15
N SER A 385 8.32 2.15 -13.53
CA SER A 385 9.53 2.15 -14.35
C SER A 385 9.27 2.48 -15.82
N LEU A 386 8.16 1.97 -16.38
CA LEU A 386 7.89 2.09 -17.82
C LEU A 386 7.23 3.40 -18.20
N LEU A 387 6.52 4.09 -17.29
CA LEU A 387 5.78 5.30 -17.63
C LEU A 387 6.69 6.42 -18.19
N PRO A 388 7.82 6.81 -17.55
CA PRO A 388 8.67 7.88 -18.11
C PRO A 388 9.27 7.52 -19.47
N LEU A 389 9.63 6.25 -19.69
CA LEU A 389 10.12 5.77 -20.98
C LEU A 389 9.04 5.80 -22.06
N CYS A 390 7.83 5.40 -21.72
CA CYS A 390 6.69 5.43 -22.64
C CYS A 390 6.35 6.88 -23.02
N VAL A 391 6.34 7.79 -22.05
CA VAL A 391 6.10 9.24 -22.29
C VAL A 391 7.17 9.81 -23.19
N GLN A 392 8.45 9.47 -22.99
CA GLN A 392 9.58 9.97 -23.80
C GLN A 392 9.49 9.51 -25.26
N HIS A 393 9.18 8.23 -25.52
CA HIS A 393 9.24 7.65 -26.86
C HIS A 393 7.93 7.77 -27.64
N PHE A 394 6.79 7.73 -26.97
CA PHE A 394 5.47 7.61 -27.59
C PHE A 394 4.50 8.73 -27.15
N GLY A 395 4.93 9.61 -26.23
CA GLY A 395 4.10 10.67 -25.68
C GLY A 395 3.19 10.23 -24.53
N VAL A 396 2.64 11.21 -23.82
CA VAL A 396 1.79 10.99 -22.62
C VAL A 396 0.51 10.24 -22.96
N ALA A 397 -0.12 10.52 -24.09
CA ALA A 397 -1.33 9.85 -24.52
C ALA A 397 -1.13 8.32 -24.64
N ALA A 398 -0.02 7.89 -25.25
CA ALA A 398 0.30 6.46 -25.37
C ALA A 398 0.46 5.78 -24.00
N ALA A 399 1.13 6.45 -23.04
CA ALA A 399 1.26 5.96 -21.68
C ALA A 399 -0.10 5.79 -20.98
N LEU A 400 -1.00 6.75 -21.14
CA LEU A 400 -2.36 6.68 -20.61
C LEU A 400 -3.21 5.60 -21.31
N TYR A 401 -3.04 5.35 -22.63
CA TYR A 401 -3.68 4.24 -23.32
C TYR A 401 -3.23 2.87 -22.78
N VAL A 402 -1.94 2.70 -22.48
CA VAL A 402 -1.43 1.47 -21.85
C VAL A 402 -2.05 1.26 -20.47
N CYS A 403 -2.15 2.31 -19.65
CA CYS A 403 -2.84 2.25 -18.35
C CYS A 403 -4.32 1.91 -18.51
N THR A 404 -5.00 2.52 -19.48
CA THR A 404 -6.41 2.24 -19.81
C THR A 404 -6.60 0.79 -20.23
N ALA A 405 -5.77 0.28 -21.14
CA ALA A 405 -5.82 -1.12 -21.58
C ALA A 405 -5.63 -2.09 -20.41
N THR A 406 -4.70 -1.79 -19.51
CA THR A 406 -4.48 -2.59 -18.29
C THR A 406 -5.73 -2.63 -17.41
N LEU A 407 -6.40 -1.50 -17.20
CA LEU A 407 -7.66 -1.44 -16.44
C LEU A 407 -8.78 -2.19 -17.15
N MET A 408 -8.90 -2.08 -18.48
CA MET A 408 -9.89 -2.83 -19.26
C MET A 408 -9.70 -4.34 -19.15
N VAL A 409 -8.45 -4.81 -19.16
CA VAL A 409 -8.14 -6.24 -18.91
C VAL A 409 -8.58 -6.65 -17.50
N GLY A 410 -8.30 -5.85 -16.49
CA GLY A 410 -8.78 -6.10 -15.12
C GLY A 410 -10.30 -6.13 -15.02
N GLY A 411 -10.98 -5.20 -15.67
CA GLY A 411 -12.45 -5.15 -15.76
C GLY A 411 -13.03 -6.37 -16.48
N MET A 412 -12.41 -6.84 -17.56
CA MET A 412 -12.81 -8.04 -18.28
C MET A 412 -12.64 -9.30 -17.42
N VAL A 413 -11.52 -9.43 -16.71
CA VAL A 413 -11.29 -10.52 -15.76
C VAL A 413 -12.35 -10.52 -14.66
N ALA A 414 -12.66 -9.32 -14.11
CA ALA A 414 -13.73 -9.18 -13.11
C ALA A 414 -15.10 -9.60 -13.67
N PHE A 415 -15.42 -9.16 -14.88
CA PHE A 415 -16.70 -9.47 -15.53
C PHE A 415 -16.89 -10.97 -15.81
N LEU A 416 -15.84 -11.63 -16.31
CA LEU A 416 -15.93 -13.04 -16.72
C LEU A 416 -15.82 -14.02 -15.55
N TRP A 417 -14.95 -13.76 -14.58
CA TRP A 417 -14.55 -14.79 -13.59
C TRP A 417 -14.71 -14.37 -12.12
N ALA A 418 -14.95 -13.09 -11.79
CA ALA A 418 -15.06 -12.68 -10.40
C ALA A 418 -16.40 -13.15 -9.81
N PRO A 419 -16.41 -13.95 -8.71
CA PRO A 419 -17.65 -14.34 -8.03
C PRO A 419 -18.19 -13.19 -7.16
N GLU A 420 -19.48 -13.20 -6.86
CA GLU A 420 -20.04 -12.36 -5.80
C GLU A 420 -19.82 -13.03 -4.45
N THR A 421 -19.20 -12.33 -3.50
CA THR A 421 -18.80 -12.92 -2.21
C THR A 421 -19.61 -12.39 -1.03
N ARG A 422 -20.34 -11.28 -1.19
CA ARG A 422 -21.06 -10.58 -0.11
C ARG A 422 -22.03 -11.46 0.68
N PHE A 423 -22.64 -12.44 0.03
CA PHE A 423 -23.70 -13.29 0.61
C PHE A 423 -23.23 -14.70 0.95
N ILE A 424 -21.94 -14.98 0.82
CA ILE A 424 -21.37 -16.28 1.17
C ILE A 424 -21.00 -16.25 2.66
N PRO A 425 -21.59 -17.09 3.53
CA PRO A 425 -21.17 -17.19 4.93
C PRO A 425 -19.71 -17.68 4.97
N MET A 426 -18.84 -16.92 5.65
CA MET A 426 -17.41 -17.23 5.83
C MET A 426 -17.20 -18.32 6.88
#